data_21130a98ffefca28a570b1c645dcd1cd
#
_entry.id   21130a98ffefca28a570b1c645dcd1cd
#
_cell.length_a   1.000
_cell.length_b   1.000
_cell.length_c   1.000
_cell.angle_alpha   90.00
_cell.angle_beta   90.00
_cell.angle_gamma   90.00
#
_symmetry.space_group_name_H-M   'P 1'
#
loop_
_entity.id
_entity.type
_entity.pdbx_description
1 polymer ?
#
loop_
_entity_poly.entity_id
_entity_poly.type
_entity_poly.pdbx_seq_one_letter_code
_entity_poly.pdbx_strand_id
1 'polypeptide(L)'
;ISAREQLRMGRHIIYRTSFADYEQQIRDQLQAILGPHGFDHETDIQAITVNRIPHGYAYPYLGLDDPIWPEGQAPHEIGRAKFGRISIANTDSEAIALMDAAFDAAWRAVEEQTA
;
A
#
# COMPACT_ATOMS: atom_id res chain seq x y z
N ILE A 1 -1.77 22.21 1.18
CA ILE A 1 -1.03 21.10 0.52
C ILE A 1 -2.08 20.11 0.03
N SER A 2 -2.06 19.74 -1.26
CA SER A 2 -2.99 18.76 -1.83
C SER A 2 -2.75 17.35 -1.23
N ALA A 3 -3.77 16.49 -1.27
CA ALA A 3 -3.64 15.11 -0.80
C ALA A 3 -2.48 14.38 -1.51
N ARG A 4 -2.29 14.65 -2.81
CA ARG A 4 -1.19 14.08 -3.60
C ARG A 4 0.19 14.52 -3.08
N GLU A 5 0.33 15.77 -2.69
CA GLU A 5 1.59 16.29 -2.11
C GLU A 5 1.83 15.71 -0.72
N GLN A 6 0.78 15.57 0.11
CA GLN A 6 0.88 14.93 1.43
C GLN A 6 1.36 13.48 1.30
N LEU A 7 0.81 12.71 0.36
CA LEU A 7 1.22 11.33 0.11
C LEU A 7 2.68 11.24 -0.37
N ARG A 8 3.11 12.17 -1.25
CA ARG A 8 4.51 12.23 -1.70
C ARG A 8 5.46 12.59 -0.56
N MET A 9 5.08 13.54 0.29
CA MET A 9 5.87 13.93 1.46
C MET A 9 5.98 12.79 2.46
N GLY A 10 4.88 12.11 2.78
CA GLY A 10 4.85 10.96 3.68
C GLY A 10 5.80 9.86 3.21
N ARG A 11 5.75 9.50 1.92
CA ARG A 11 6.66 8.52 1.32
C ARG A 11 8.13 8.96 1.42
N HIS A 12 8.40 10.23 1.11
CA HIS A 12 9.75 10.79 1.20
C HIS A 12 10.29 10.72 2.63
N ILE A 13 9.48 11.04 3.64
CA ILE A 13 9.85 10.98 5.05
C ILE A 13 10.20 9.54 5.44
N ILE A 14 9.34 8.57 5.11
CA ILE A 14 9.56 7.15 5.40
C ILE A 14 10.91 6.67 4.85
N TYR A 15 11.25 7.02 3.61
CA TYR A 15 12.50 6.60 2.99
C TYR A 15 13.72 7.37 3.47
N ARG A 16 13.56 8.63 3.85
CA ARG A 16 14.65 9.47 4.33
C ARG A 16 15.02 9.18 5.78
N THR A 17 14.09 8.67 6.59
CA THR A 17 14.36 8.31 7.99
C THR A 17 15.36 7.16 8.02
N SER A 18 16.43 7.32 8.79
CA SER A 18 17.47 6.29 8.89
C SER A 18 16.99 5.08 9.70
N PHE A 19 17.68 3.94 9.54
CA PHE A 19 17.40 2.77 10.38
C PHE A 19 17.63 3.09 11.86
N ALA A 20 18.69 3.83 12.19
CA ALA A 20 19.01 4.20 13.55
C ALA A 20 17.90 5.07 14.21
N ASP A 21 17.29 5.98 13.42
CA ASP A 21 16.17 6.79 13.92
C ASP A 21 14.94 5.92 14.21
N TYR A 22 14.63 4.96 13.34
CA TYR A 22 13.53 4.01 13.59
C TYR A 22 13.81 3.12 14.79
N GLU A 23 15.02 2.56 14.87
CA GLU A 23 15.44 1.72 15.99
C GLU A 23 15.30 2.47 17.31
N GLN A 24 15.82 3.70 17.39
CA GLN A 24 15.73 4.50 18.59
C GLN A 24 14.29 4.79 19.00
N GLN A 25 13.45 5.18 18.04
CA GLN A 25 12.02 5.43 18.31
C GLN A 25 11.30 4.19 18.84
N ILE A 26 11.58 3.01 18.28
CA ILE A 26 10.98 1.75 18.73
C ILE A 26 11.43 1.43 20.16
N ARG A 27 12.73 1.54 20.44
CA ARG A 27 13.30 1.30 21.77
C ARG A 27 12.70 2.25 22.81
N ASP A 28 12.63 3.54 22.51
CA ASP A 28 12.07 4.55 23.42
C ASP A 28 10.59 4.28 23.72
N GLN A 29 9.79 3.95 22.71
CA GLN A 29 8.37 3.65 22.89
C GLN A 29 8.16 2.39 23.73
N LEU A 30 8.88 1.31 23.44
CA LEU A 30 8.77 0.07 24.19
C LEU A 30 9.24 0.27 25.64
N GLN A 31 10.33 1.00 25.86
CA GLN A 31 10.81 1.32 27.20
C GLN A 31 9.78 2.15 27.99
N ALA A 32 9.17 3.15 27.36
CA ALA A 32 8.16 3.96 28.00
C ALA A 32 6.91 3.16 28.45
N ILE A 33 6.49 2.19 27.62
CA ILE A 33 5.29 1.40 27.87
C ILE A 33 5.58 0.22 28.82
N LEU A 34 6.66 -0.52 28.57
CA LEU A 34 6.96 -1.78 29.24
C LEU A 34 7.99 -1.67 30.37
N GLY A 35 8.83 -0.61 30.35
CA GLY A 35 9.84 -0.40 31.38
C GLY A 35 9.32 -0.41 32.81
N PRO A 36 8.16 0.21 33.12
CA PRO A 36 7.55 0.11 34.46
C PRO A 36 7.21 -1.33 34.89
N HIS A 37 7.18 -2.26 33.95
CA HIS A 37 6.91 -3.68 34.18
C HIS A 37 8.15 -4.58 34.10
N GLY A 38 9.34 -3.98 34.13
CA GLY A 38 10.62 -4.70 34.18
C GLY A 38 11.27 -4.99 32.83
N PHE A 39 10.77 -4.40 31.77
CA PHE A 39 11.39 -4.48 30.43
C PHE A 39 12.58 -3.51 30.34
N ASP A 40 13.67 -3.99 29.76
CA ASP A 40 14.88 -3.20 29.45
C ASP A 40 15.22 -3.36 27.97
N HIS A 41 15.06 -2.29 27.20
CA HIS A 41 15.27 -2.33 25.75
C HIS A 41 16.70 -2.69 25.33
N GLU A 42 17.69 -2.53 26.21
CA GLU A 42 19.09 -2.88 25.91
C GLU A 42 19.33 -4.39 25.97
N THR A 43 18.65 -5.06 26.89
CA THR A 43 18.85 -6.48 27.15
C THR A 43 17.79 -7.36 26.51
N ASP A 44 16.56 -6.88 26.40
CA ASP A 44 15.40 -7.67 25.98
C ASP A 44 15.16 -7.67 24.47
N ILE A 45 15.70 -6.67 23.75
CA ILE A 45 15.58 -6.59 22.27
C ILE A 45 16.85 -7.15 21.64
N GLN A 46 16.77 -8.31 21.05
CA GLN A 46 17.88 -8.94 20.33
C GLN A 46 18.09 -8.37 18.93
N ALA A 47 17.03 -8.06 18.22
CA ALA A 47 17.09 -7.54 16.86
C ALA A 47 15.82 -6.78 16.50
N ILE A 48 15.96 -5.80 15.61
CA ILE A 48 14.84 -5.03 15.03
C ILE A 48 14.96 -5.08 13.52
N THR A 49 13.84 -5.30 12.84
CA THR A 49 13.72 -5.14 11.40
C THR A 49 12.72 -4.05 11.08
N VAL A 50 13.04 -3.21 10.09
CA VAL A 50 12.15 -2.14 9.63
C VAL A 50 11.79 -2.38 8.17
N ASN A 51 10.56 -2.81 7.92
CA ASN A 51 10.05 -2.99 6.58
C ASN A 51 9.37 -1.70 6.11
N ARG A 52 9.88 -1.13 5.01
CA ARG A 52 9.34 0.09 4.43
C ARG A 52 8.52 -0.25 3.19
N ILE A 53 7.22 -0.05 3.27
CA ILE A 53 6.31 -0.28 2.15
C ILE A 53 6.04 1.08 1.49
N PRO A 54 6.48 1.29 0.22
CA PRO A 54 6.40 2.61 -0.45
C PRO A 54 4.99 2.98 -0.90
N HIS A 55 4.13 1.98 -1.04
CA HIS A 55 2.75 2.13 -1.48
C HIS A 55 1.83 1.41 -0.51
N GLY A 56 0.67 2.01 -0.26
CA GLY A 56 -0.38 1.36 0.52
C GLY A 56 -1.19 0.38 -0.33
N TYR A 57 -2.42 0.18 0.07
CA TYR A 57 -3.39 -0.63 -0.69
C TYR A 57 -3.78 0.04 -2.00
N ALA A 58 -4.33 -0.74 -2.93
CA ALA A 58 -5.04 -0.21 -4.08
C ALA A 58 -6.11 0.79 -3.62
N TYR A 59 -6.23 1.93 -4.30
CA TYR A 59 -7.23 2.94 -3.98
C TYR A 59 -8.63 2.39 -4.29
N PRO A 60 -9.48 2.16 -3.28
CA PRO A 60 -10.84 1.71 -3.53
C PRO A 60 -11.68 2.86 -4.10
N TYR A 61 -12.58 2.54 -5.02
CA TYR A 61 -13.59 3.49 -5.47
C TYR A 61 -14.56 3.79 -4.33
N LEU A 62 -14.70 5.05 -3.99
CA LEU A 62 -15.57 5.53 -2.91
C LEU A 62 -16.76 6.28 -3.51
N GLY A 63 -17.90 5.64 -3.57
CA GLY A 63 -19.10 6.20 -4.21
C GLY A 63 -19.64 7.53 -3.62
N LEU A 64 -19.13 7.95 -2.46
CA LEU A 64 -19.48 9.25 -1.87
C LEU A 64 -18.53 10.37 -2.32
N ASP A 65 -17.28 10.05 -2.61
CA ASP A 65 -16.23 11.04 -2.86
C ASP A 65 -15.74 11.02 -4.31
N ASP A 66 -15.84 9.88 -4.98
CA ASP A 66 -15.40 9.72 -6.36
C ASP A 66 -16.56 9.96 -7.35
N PRO A 67 -16.26 10.49 -8.54
CA PRO A 67 -17.28 10.68 -9.58
C PRO A 67 -17.94 9.37 -9.99
N ILE A 68 -19.23 9.39 -10.24
CA ILE A 68 -19.96 8.27 -10.82
C ILE A 68 -19.61 8.18 -12.31
N TRP A 69 -18.93 7.13 -12.69
CA TRP A 69 -18.54 6.88 -14.07
C TRP A 69 -19.52 5.92 -14.75
N PRO A 70 -19.89 6.14 -16.02
CA PRO A 70 -20.55 5.12 -16.81
C PRO A 70 -19.66 3.87 -16.91
N GLU A 71 -20.28 2.72 -17.14
CA GLU A 71 -19.57 1.43 -17.32
C GLU A 71 -18.46 1.56 -18.38
N GLY A 72 -17.28 1.06 -18.08
CA GLY A 72 -16.12 1.11 -18.97
C GLY A 72 -15.39 2.46 -19.02
N GLN A 73 -15.84 3.48 -18.29
CA GLN A 73 -15.28 4.82 -18.32
C GLN A 73 -14.55 5.23 -17.03
N ALA A 74 -14.56 4.39 -16.02
CA ALA A 74 -13.77 4.65 -14.82
C ALA A 74 -12.26 4.60 -15.14
N PRO A 75 -11.44 5.44 -14.49
CA PRO A 75 -9.99 5.50 -14.78
C PRO A 75 -9.28 4.15 -14.70
N HIS A 76 -9.65 3.29 -13.76
CA HIS A 76 -9.09 1.95 -13.63
C HIS A 76 -9.54 1.01 -14.74
N GLU A 77 -10.79 1.13 -15.24
CA GLU A 77 -11.30 0.35 -16.36
C GLU A 77 -10.60 0.74 -17.66
N ILE A 78 -10.45 2.04 -17.91
CA ILE A 78 -9.68 2.54 -19.06
C ILE A 78 -8.21 2.11 -18.96
N GLY A 79 -7.61 2.25 -17.76
CA GLY A 79 -6.20 1.93 -17.54
C GLY A 79 -5.87 0.46 -17.68
N ARG A 80 -6.82 -0.45 -17.42
CA ARG A 80 -6.65 -1.91 -17.55
C ARG A 80 -6.99 -2.48 -18.92
N ALA A 81 -7.45 -1.63 -19.83
CA ALA A 81 -7.82 -2.08 -21.17
C ALA A 81 -6.65 -2.83 -21.84
N LYS A 82 -6.96 -4.00 -22.44
CA LYS A 82 -5.98 -4.82 -23.16
C LYS A 82 -5.23 -4.00 -24.22
N PHE A 83 -3.91 -4.09 -24.24
CA PHE A 83 -3.07 -3.49 -25.26
C PHE A 83 -2.26 -4.57 -25.98
N GLY A 84 -2.76 -5.06 -27.11
CA GLY A 84 -2.13 -6.14 -27.86
C GLY A 84 -2.00 -7.42 -26.99
N ARG A 85 -0.76 -7.81 -26.72
CA ARG A 85 -0.41 -8.98 -25.90
C ARG A 85 -0.11 -8.61 -24.43
N ILE A 86 -0.52 -7.43 -23.99
CA ILE A 86 -0.31 -6.95 -22.62
C ILE A 86 -1.69 -6.83 -21.96
N SER A 87 -1.84 -7.47 -20.82
CA SER A 87 -2.96 -7.31 -19.89
C SER A 87 -2.45 -6.99 -18.50
N ILE A 88 -3.22 -6.22 -17.74
CA ILE A 88 -2.89 -5.83 -16.36
C ILE A 88 -3.68 -6.69 -15.39
N ALA A 89 -2.99 -7.34 -14.44
CA ALA A 89 -3.59 -8.23 -13.47
C ALA A 89 -3.12 -7.86 -12.05
N ASN A 90 -3.69 -6.80 -11.48
CA ASN A 90 -3.44 -6.39 -10.11
C ASN A 90 -4.68 -5.74 -9.48
N THR A 91 -4.68 -5.58 -8.17
CA THR A 91 -5.81 -4.97 -7.43
C THR A 91 -6.03 -3.50 -7.76
N ASP A 92 -5.00 -2.75 -8.17
CA ASP A 92 -5.16 -1.36 -8.62
C ASP A 92 -6.06 -1.27 -9.85
N SER A 93 -5.97 -2.25 -10.74
CA SER A 93 -6.80 -2.32 -11.95
C SER A 93 -8.27 -2.66 -11.69
N GLU A 94 -8.59 -3.09 -10.48
CA GLU A 94 -9.96 -3.35 -10.03
C GLU A 94 -10.48 -2.25 -9.07
N ALA A 95 -9.62 -1.30 -8.70
CA ALA A 95 -9.91 -0.24 -7.71
C ALA A 95 -10.47 -0.80 -6.38
N ILE A 96 -10.00 -1.97 -5.96
CA ILE A 96 -10.39 -2.65 -4.72
C ILE A 96 -9.17 -3.34 -4.13
N ALA A 97 -8.91 -3.14 -2.82
CA ALA A 97 -7.77 -3.69 -2.12
C ALA A 97 -8.08 -5.04 -1.45
N LEU A 98 -8.67 -5.97 -2.19
CA LEU A 98 -9.08 -7.29 -1.68
C LEU A 98 -8.43 -8.41 -2.49
N MET A 99 -8.31 -9.57 -1.86
CA MET A 99 -7.68 -10.75 -2.47
C MET A 99 -8.51 -11.32 -3.62
N ASP A 100 -9.83 -11.35 -3.49
CA ASP A 100 -10.76 -11.78 -4.54
C ASP A 100 -10.62 -10.92 -5.79
N ALA A 101 -10.50 -9.58 -5.65
CA ALA A 101 -10.24 -8.69 -6.77
C ALA A 101 -8.91 -9.01 -7.48
N ALA A 102 -7.88 -9.48 -6.75
CA ALA A 102 -6.63 -9.93 -7.36
C ALA A 102 -6.82 -11.20 -8.20
N PHE A 103 -7.65 -12.14 -7.75
CA PHE A 103 -8.00 -13.34 -8.51
C PHE A 103 -8.83 -13.00 -9.75
N ASP A 104 -9.83 -12.13 -9.61
CA ASP A 104 -10.67 -11.69 -10.74
C ASP A 104 -9.83 -10.96 -11.80
N ALA A 105 -8.91 -10.09 -11.37
CA ALA A 105 -7.96 -9.43 -12.27
C ALA A 105 -7.08 -10.43 -13.03
N ALA A 106 -6.59 -11.46 -12.34
CA ALA A 106 -5.76 -12.51 -12.96
C ALA A 106 -6.58 -13.33 -13.96
N TRP A 107 -7.80 -13.73 -13.60
CA TRP A 107 -8.71 -14.46 -14.48
C TRP A 107 -9.02 -13.66 -15.75
N ARG A 108 -9.46 -12.42 -15.60
CA ARG A 108 -9.72 -11.51 -16.73
C ARG A 108 -8.52 -11.37 -17.65
N ALA A 109 -7.31 -11.18 -17.09
CA ALA A 109 -6.10 -11.03 -17.89
C ALA A 109 -5.78 -12.29 -18.72
N VAL A 110 -6.05 -13.49 -18.19
CA VAL A 110 -5.90 -14.74 -18.93
C VAL A 110 -6.94 -14.83 -20.06
N GLU A 111 -8.21 -14.55 -19.78
CA GLU A 111 -9.27 -14.56 -20.79
C GLU A 111 -8.96 -13.57 -21.93
N GLU A 112 -8.51 -12.37 -21.61
CA GLU A 112 -8.12 -11.37 -22.61
C GLU A 112 -7.02 -11.85 -23.56
N GLN A 113 -6.15 -12.75 -23.12
CA GLN A 113 -5.03 -13.23 -23.93
C GLN A 113 -5.32 -14.54 -24.65
N THR A 114 -6.39 -15.24 -24.26
CA THR A 114 -6.76 -16.54 -24.83
C THR A 114 -7.97 -16.46 -25.76
N ALA A 115 -8.73 -15.37 -25.72
CA ALA A 115 -9.79 -15.05 -26.66
C ALA A 115 -9.22 -14.39 -27.93
#